data_2ed367ac1fff59e0155eac159a984b8f
#
_entry.id   2ed367ac1fff59e0155eac159a984b8f
#
_cell.length_a   1.000
_cell.length_b   1.000
_cell.length_c   1.000
_cell.angle_alpha   90.00
_cell.angle_beta   90.00
_cell.angle_gamma   90.00
#
_symmetry.space_group_name_H-M   'P 1'
#
loop_
_entity.id
_entity.type
_entity.pdbx_description
1 polymer ?
#
loop_
_entity_poly.entity_id
_entity_poly.type
_entity_poly.pdbx_seq_one_letter_code
_entity_poly.pdbx_strand_id
1 'polypeptide(L)'
;MADDDLDSAIEQSHAALAAILKGDPSVYKALYSDRDDVTLGNPFGPYARGRRKVEETLDRAASNYRDGESTGIELVAKYVSNDLACIVEVERGRSKVGGAKELASVAVRVTSVFRFERGAWKLVHRHADPITAPRPAESVINR
;
A
#
# COMPACT_ATOMS: atom_id res chain seq x y z
N MET A 1 21.45 11.94 -2.36
CA MET A 1 20.95 12.50 -1.08
C MET A 1 19.76 11.69 -0.59
N ALA A 2 19.64 11.55 0.73
CA ALA A 2 18.58 10.72 1.31
C ALA A 2 17.16 11.16 0.92
N ASP A 3 16.93 12.46 0.78
CA ASP A 3 15.60 12.99 0.39
C ASP A 3 15.24 12.63 -1.04
N ASP A 4 16.20 12.68 -1.97
CA ASP A 4 15.97 12.27 -3.36
C ASP A 4 15.70 10.76 -3.43
N ASP A 5 16.43 9.97 -2.63
CA ASP A 5 16.21 8.53 -2.55
C ASP A 5 14.85 8.20 -1.95
N LEU A 6 14.38 9.01 -0.99
CA LEU A 6 13.04 8.85 -0.43
C LEU A 6 11.98 9.13 -1.49
N ASP A 7 12.12 10.20 -2.27
CA ASP A 7 11.17 10.51 -3.33
C ASP A 7 11.12 9.38 -4.36
N SER A 8 12.27 8.79 -4.68
CA SER A 8 12.33 7.62 -5.57
C SER A 8 11.58 6.42 -4.97
N ALA A 9 11.72 6.18 -3.66
CA ALA A 9 11.01 5.09 -2.98
C ALA A 9 9.50 5.34 -2.97
N ILE A 10 9.08 6.58 -2.77
CA ILE A 10 7.66 6.96 -2.83
C ILE A 10 7.10 6.72 -4.23
N GLU A 11 7.83 7.12 -5.27
CA GLU A 11 7.43 6.85 -6.66
C GLU A 11 7.36 5.35 -6.93
N GLN A 12 8.29 4.58 -6.37
CA GLN A 12 8.25 3.12 -6.49
C GLN A 12 7.00 2.55 -5.81
N SER A 13 6.56 3.12 -4.70
CA SER A 13 5.32 2.70 -4.05
C SER A 13 4.10 3.00 -4.93
N HIS A 14 4.13 4.09 -5.67
CA HIS A 14 3.05 4.41 -6.63
C HIS A 14 3.06 3.43 -7.81
N ALA A 15 4.25 3.06 -8.29
CA ALA A 15 4.38 2.03 -9.33
C ALA A 15 3.90 0.66 -8.81
N ALA A 16 4.15 0.37 -7.53
CA ALA A 16 3.68 -0.86 -6.90
C ALA A 16 2.16 -0.93 -6.82
N LEU A 17 1.51 0.20 -6.54
CA LEU A 17 0.04 0.28 -6.59
C LEU A 17 -0.48 -0.01 -8.01
N ALA A 18 0.10 0.65 -9.01
CA ALA A 18 -0.31 0.42 -10.39
C ALA A 18 -0.15 -1.06 -10.78
N ALA A 19 0.94 -1.68 -10.34
CA ALA A 19 1.20 -3.09 -10.63
C ALA A 19 0.19 -4.02 -9.94
N ILE A 20 -0.11 -3.77 -8.65
CA ILE A 20 -1.02 -4.67 -7.93
C ILE A 20 -2.44 -4.60 -8.46
N LEU A 21 -2.87 -3.43 -8.95
CA LEU A 21 -4.19 -3.28 -9.57
C LEU A 21 -4.31 -4.10 -10.88
N LYS A 22 -3.17 -4.49 -11.45
CA LYS A 22 -3.12 -5.41 -12.60
C LYS A 22 -2.97 -6.88 -12.16
N GLY A 23 -2.79 -7.13 -10.87
CA GLY A 23 -2.59 -8.46 -10.32
C GLY A 23 -1.13 -8.85 -10.12
N ASP A 24 -0.22 -7.88 -10.10
CA ASP A 24 1.23 -8.11 -9.94
C ASP A 24 1.72 -7.59 -8.58
N PRO A 25 2.10 -8.47 -7.64
CA PRO A 25 2.59 -8.05 -6.32
C PRO A 25 4.10 -7.81 -6.28
N SER A 26 4.83 -8.06 -7.38
CA SER A 26 6.29 -8.12 -7.35
C SER A 26 6.95 -6.79 -6.98
N VAL A 27 6.37 -5.66 -7.40
CA VAL A 27 6.95 -4.34 -7.12
C VAL A 27 6.85 -4.01 -5.62
N TYR A 28 5.72 -4.32 -4.98
CA TYR A 28 5.61 -4.19 -3.51
C TYR A 28 6.60 -5.10 -2.79
N LYS A 29 6.74 -6.35 -3.23
CA LYS A 29 7.67 -7.29 -2.61
C LYS A 29 9.10 -6.77 -2.68
N ALA A 30 9.49 -6.19 -3.80
CA ALA A 30 10.84 -5.63 -3.97
C ALA A 30 11.05 -4.37 -3.10
N LEU A 31 10.01 -3.58 -2.88
CA LEU A 31 10.10 -2.35 -2.09
C LEU A 31 10.13 -2.62 -0.59
N TYR A 32 9.44 -3.67 -0.13
CA TYR A 32 9.41 -4.01 1.28
C TYR A 32 10.79 -4.41 1.79
N SER A 33 11.11 -4.01 3.02
CA SER A 33 12.33 -4.42 3.71
C SER A 33 12.38 -5.94 3.85
N ASP A 34 13.59 -6.50 3.80
CA ASP A 34 13.81 -7.93 4.02
C ASP A 34 13.77 -8.33 5.50
N ARG A 35 13.72 -7.35 6.40
CA ARG A 35 13.67 -7.61 7.83
C ARG A 35 12.30 -8.17 8.23
N ASP A 36 12.27 -8.86 9.36
CA ASP A 36 11.08 -9.59 9.78
C ASP A 36 10.14 -8.76 10.66
N ASP A 37 10.43 -7.49 10.85
CA ASP A 37 9.55 -6.57 11.59
C ASP A 37 8.56 -5.80 10.71
N VAL A 38 8.47 -6.16 9.44
CA VAL A 38 7.54 -5.52 8.50
C VAL A 38 6.09 -5.91 8.78
N THR A 39 5.18 -5.00 8.44
CA THR A 39 3.75 -5.20 8.66
C THR A 39 2.95 -4.68 7.46
N LEU A 40 1.74 -5.22 7.29
CA LEU A 40 0.82 -4.81 6.24
C LEU A 40 -0.61 -4.99 6.71
N GLY A 41 -1.41 -3.93 6.62
CA GLY A 41 -2.85 -3.99 6.78
C GLY A 41 -3.52 -3.54 5.48
N ASN A 42 -4.37 -4.38 4.90
CA ASN A 42 -5.09 -4.03 3.68
C ASN A 42 -6.59 -4.24 3.87
N PRO A 43 -7.43 -3.82 2.90
CA PRO A 43 -8.89 -3.91 3.07
C PRO A 43 -9.45 -5.33 3.16
N PHE A 44 -8.63 -6.36 2.94
CA PHE A 44 -9.13 -7.73 2.79
C PHE A 44 -8.92 -8.60 4.02
N GLY A 45 -8.27 -8.09 5.07
CA GLY A 45 -8.05 -8.90 6.25
C GLY A 45 -7.27 -8.19 7.35
N PRO A 46 -7.00 -8.93 8.46
CA PRO A 46 -6.24 -8.37 9.58
C PRO A 46 -4.78 -8.12 9.22
N TYR A 47 -4.05 -7.49 10.12
CA TYR A 47 -2.64 -7.20 9.89
C TYR A 47 -1.82 -8.48 9.70
N ALA A 48 -0.92 -8.43 8.72
CA ALA A 48 0.16 -9.38 8.56
C ALA A 48 1.42 -8.82 9.21
N ARG A 49 2.17 -9.66 9.89
CA ARG A 49 3.46 -9.31 10.49
C ARG A 49 4.51 -10.32 10.08
N GLY A 50 5.69 -9.81 9.71
CA GLY A 50 6.81 -10.61 9.26
C GLY A 50 6.84 -10.75 7.74
N ARG A 51 8.04 -10.91 7.19
CA ARG A 51 8.27 -10.89 5.75
C ARG A 51 7.42 -11.94 5.01
N ARG A 52 7.38 -13.17 5.51
CA ARG A 52 6.63 -14.24 4.86
C ARG A 52 5.13 -13.93 4.79
N LYS A 53 4.54 -13.51 5.92
CA LYS A 53 3.10 -13.21 5.96
C LYS A 53 2.75 -11.98 5.14
N VAL A 54 3.64 -11.00 5.09
CA VAL A 54 3.45 -9.83 4.23
C VAL A 54 3.44 -10.25 2.77
N GLU A 55 4.37 -11.13 2.34
CA GLU A 55 4.39 -11.62 0.97
C GLU A 55 3.12 -12.41 0.63
N GLU A 56 2.68 -13.29 1.53
CA GLU A 56 1.43 -14.04 1.35
C GLU A 56 0.23 -13.11 1.21
N THR A 57 0.19 -12.04 2.01
CA THR A 57 -0.89 -11.05 1.97
C THR A 57 -0.87 -10.27 0.66
N LEU A 58 0.32 -9.91 0.17
CA LEU A 58 0.46 -9.25 -1.13
C LEU A 58 -0.02 -10.16 -2.27
N ASP A 59 0.30 -11.44 -2.20
CA ASP A 59 -0.17 -12.42 -3.21
C ASP A 59 -1.69 -12.50 -3.22
N ARG A 60 -2.32 -12.56 -2.03
CA ARG A 60 -3.77 -12.61 -1.93
C ARG A 60 -4.42 -11.31 -2.43
N ALA A 61 -3.84 -10.17 -2.08
CA ALA A 61 -4.34 -8.88 -2.58
C ALA A 61 -4.28 -8.84 -4.11
N ALA A 62 -3.14 -9.21 -4.68
CA ALA A 62 -2.96 -9.22 -6.13
C ALA A 62 -3.96 -10.15 -6.82
N SER A 63 -4.31 -11.27 -6.19
CA SER A 63 -5.29 -12.20 -6.75
C SER A 63 -6.69 -11.62 -6.85
N ASN A 64 -6.96 -10.54 -6.12
CA ASN A 64 -8.26 -9.86 -6.15
C ASN A 64 -8.36 -8.75 -7.20
N TYR A 65 -7.28 -8.46 -7.93
CA TYR A 65 -7.24 -7.37 -8.90
C TYR A 65 -6.82 -7.87 -10.28
N ARG A 66 -7.43 -7.31 -11.33
CA ARG A 66 -7.04 -7.59 -12.73
C ARG A 66 -7.26 -6.35 -13.58
N ASP A 67 -6.38 -6.15 -14.55
CA ASP A 67 -6.53 -5.19 -15.65
C ASP A 67 -6.71 -3.74 -15.21
N GLY A 68 -6.22 -3.41 -14.02
CA GLY A 68 -6.45 -2.10 -13.42
C GLY A 68 -5.37 -1.08 -13.73
N GLU A 69 -5.63 0.13 -13.25
CA GLU A 69 -4.69 1.25 -13.34
C GLU A 69 -4.88 2.21 -12.18
N SER A 70 -3.82 2.91 -11.81
CA SER A 70 -3.90 4.05 -10.90
C SER A 70 -4.44 5.25 -11.66
N THR A 71 -5.41 5.97 -11.07
CA THR A 71 -6.00 7.15 -11.70
C THR A 71 -5.66 8.45 -10.97
N GLY A 72 -5.08 8.37 -9.78
CA GLY A 72 -4.64 9.57 -9.08
C GLY A 72 -4.22 9.27 -7.66
N ILE A 73 -3.28 10.06 -7.15
CA ILE A 73 -2.78 9.95 -5.79
C ILE A 73 -2.79 11.36 -5.20
N GLU A 74 -3.44 11.49 -4.05
CA GLU A 74 -3.53 12.75 -3.33
C GLU A 74 -2.65 12.64 -2.09
N LEU A 75 -1.60 13.48 -2.01
CA LEU A 75 -0.76 13.56 -0.82
C LEU A 75 -1.50 14.34 0.25
N VAL A 76 -1.70 13.72 1.41
CA VAL A 76 -2.32 14.37 2.57
C VAL A 76 -1.25 14.93 3.50
N ALA A 77 -0.21 14.14 3.79
CA ALA A 77 0.86 14.57 4.70
C ALA A 77 2.12 13.74 4.47
N LYS A 78 3.25 14.35 4.78
CA LYS A 78 4.57 13.72 4.68
C LYS A 78 5.39 14.12 5.89
N TYR A 79 5.89 13.14 6.62
CA TYR A 79 6.71 13.35 7.82
C TYR A 79 8.04 12.64 7.59
N VAL A 80 9.14 13.36 7.76
CA VAL A 80 10.47 12.83 7.44
C VAL A 80 11.42 13.08 8.60
N SER A 81 12.15 12.06 9.02
CA SER A 81 13.29 12.17 9.90
C SER A 81 14.51 11.51 9.23
N ASN A 82 15.62 11.38 9.95
CA ASN A 82 16.87 10.92 9.33
C ASN A 82 16.78 9.54 8.68
N ASP A 83 16.07 8.61 9.32
CA ASP A 83 16.00 7.23 8.86
C ASP A 83 14.57 6.67 8.81
N LEU A 84 13.57 7.52 9.05
CA LEU A 84 12.18 7.10 9.06
C LEU A 84 11.31 8.17 8.41
N ALA A 85 10.37 7.74 7.58
CA ALA A 85 9.42 8.65 6.93
C ALA A 85 8.04 8.02 6.94
N CYS A 86 7.02 8.87 7.06
CA CYS A 86 5.62 8.45 7.02
C CYS A 86 4.90 9.28 5.98
N ILE A 87 4.20 8.62 5.06
CA ILE A 87 3.47 9.25 3.97
C ILE A 87 2.00 8.90 4.12
N VAL A 88 1.16 9.91 4.11
CA VAL A 88 -0.31 9.75 4.21
C VAL A 88 -0.91 10.19 2.89
N GLU A 89 -1.66 9.31 2.25
CA GLU A 89 -2.19 9.54 0.91
C GLU A 89 -3.60 8.98 0.76
N VAL A 90 -4.31 9.48 -0.25
CA VAL A 90 -5.48 8.80 -0.80
C VAL A 90 -5.09 8.30 -2.19
N GLU A 91 -5.26 7.01 -2.41
CA GLU A 91 -4.96 6.38 -3.69
C GLU A 91 -6.25 6.00 -4.40
N ARG A 92 -6.35 6.36 -5.67
CA ARG A 92 -7.52 6.07 -6.50
C ARG A 92 -7.11 5.30 -7.74
N GLY A 93 -7.98 4.42 -8.17
CA GLY A 93 -7.73 3.62 -9.36
C GLY A 93 -8.99 2.95 -9.85
N ARG A 94 -8.79 2.03 -10.78
CA ARG A 94 -9.81 1.13 -11.30
C ARG A 94 -9.23 -0.25 -11.41
N SER A 95 -10.05 -1.26 -11.20
CA SER A 95 -9.63 -2.64 -11.41
C SER A 95 -10.83 -3.55 -11.48
N LYS A 96 -10.63 -4.72 -12.04
CA LYS A 96 -11.60 -5.81 -11.90
C LYS A 96 -11.35 -6.46 -10.55
N VAL A 97 -12.27 -6.29 -9.63
CA VAL A 97 -12.07 -6.67 -8.22
C VAL A 97 -12.86 -7.94 -7.90
N GLY A 98 -12.20 -8.89 -7.22
CA GLY A 98 -12.85 -10.10 -6.73
C GLY A 98 -13.40 -11.00 -7.81
N GLY A 99 -12.77 -11.08 -8.96
CA GLY A 99 -13.23 -11.90 -10.08
C GLY A 99 -14.30 -11.24 -10.94
N ALA A 100 -14.62 -9.97 -10.71
CA ALA A 100 -15.60 -9.25 -11.52
C ALA A 100 -15.12 -9.12 -12.97
N LYS A 101 -16.07 -9.09 -13.89
CA LYS A 101 -15.76 -8.95 -15.33
C LYS A 101 -15.56 -7.50 -15.75
N GLU A 102 -16.02 -6.55 -14.95
CA GLU A 102 -15.98 -5.14 -15.28
C GLU A 102 -15.08 -4.37 -14.35
N LEU A 103 -14.48 -3.29 -14.87
CA LEU A 103 -13.68 -2.37 -14.08
C LEU A 103 -14.57 -1.59 -13.12
N ALA A 104 -14.12 -1.47 -11.88
CA ALA A 104 -14.78 -0.66 -10.87
C ALA A 104 -13.80 0.36 -10.31
N SER A 105 -14.30 1.51 -9.91
CA SER A 105 -13.49 2.51 -9.22
C SER A 105 -13.14 2.02 -7.84
N VAL A 106 -11.87 2.19 -7.45
CA VAL A 106 -11.38 1.86 -6.12
C VAL A 106 -10.72 3.08 -5.52
N ALA A 107 -10.86 3.24 -4.21
CA ALA A 107 -10.21 4.32 -3.48
C ALA A 107 -9.88 3.82 -2.08
N VAL A 108 -8.67 4.11 -1.63
CA VAL A 108 -8.23 3.75 -0.29
C VAL A 108 -7.46 4.91 0.34
N ARG A 109 -7.63 5.06 1.66
CA ARG A 109 -6.74 5.93 2.42
C ARG A 109 -5.57 5.09 2.90
N VAL A 110 -4.37 5.68 2.82
CA VAL A 110 -3.14 4.92 2.98
C VAL A 110 -2.18 5.64 3.90
N THR A 111 -1.56 4.88 4.79
CA THR A 111 -0.39 5.32 5.55
C THR A 111 0.74 4.36 5.22
N SER A 112 1.86 4.89 4.74
CA SER A 112 3.06 4.12 4.42
C SER A 112 4.21 4.61 5.29
N VAL A 113 4.95 3.69 5.89
CA VAL A 113 6.15 4.00 6.65
C VAL A 113 7.35 3.42 5.92
N PHE A 114 8.32 4.29 5.65
CA PHE A 114 9.59 3.94 5.02
C PHE A 114 10.70 4.07 6.03
N ARG A 115 11.69 3.20 5.93
CA ARG A 115 12.89 3.23 6.76
C ARG A 115 14.13 3.22 5.87
N PHE A 116 15.09 4.09 6.18
CA PHE A 116 16.36 4.08 5.49
C PHE A 116 17.26 3.02 6.11
N GLU A 117 17.66 2.05 5.31
CA GLU A 117 18.49 0.94 5.75
C GLU A 117 19.41 0.50 4.63
N ARG A 118 20.70 0.32 4.97
CA ARG A 118 21.72 -0.16 4.00
C ARG A 118 21.76 0.66 2.71
N GLY A 119 21.64 2.00 2.86
CA GLY A 119 21.74 2.90 1.72
C GLY A 119 20.47 3.03 0.88
N ALA A 120 19.35 2.46 1.29
CA ALA A 120 18.09 2.56 0.55
C ALA A 120 16.90 2.75 1.47
N TRP A 121 15.90 3.49 0.99
CA TRP A 121 14.62 3.57 1.68
C TRP A 121 13.78 2.35 1.32
N LYS A 122 13.27 1.67 2.34
CA LYS A 122 12.44 0.48 2.20
C LYS A 122 11.11 0.68 2.89
N LEU A 123 10.07 0.11 2.31
CA LEU A 123 8.76 0.10 2.95
C LEU A 123 8.78 -0.89 4.12
N VAL A 124 8.30 -0.45 5.28
CA VAL A 124 8.22 -1.33 6.46
C VAL A 124 6.80 -1.52 6.95
N HIS A 125 5.90 -0.60 6.59
CA HIS A 125 4.49 -0.69 6.94
C HIS A 125 3.65 -0.01 5.89
N ARG A 126 2.53 -0.64 5.56
CA ARG A 126 1.47 -0.02 4.77
C ARG A 126 0.15 -0.40 5.40
N HIS A 127 -0.69 0.59 5.64
CA HIS A 127 -2.09 0.38 6.00
C HIS A 127 -2.96 1.05 4.95
N ALA A 128 -3.90 0.32 4.41
CA ALA A 128 -4.85 0.82 3.44
C ALA A 128 -6.25 0.33 3.79
N ASP A 129 -7.23 1.23 3.75
CA ASP A 129 -8.64 0.87 3.91
C ASP A 129 -9.52 1.75 3.02
N PRO A 130 -10.75 1.34 2.75
CA PRO A 130 -11.62 2.04 1.80
C PRO A 130 -12.42 3.20 2.42
N ILE A 131 -12.03 3.69 3.60
CA ILE A 131 -12.77 4.75 4.27
C ILE A 131 -12.32 6.10 3.73
N THR A 132 -12.92 6.51 2.62
CA THR A 132 -12.61 7.78 1.96
C THR A 132 -13.76 8.78 2.05
N ALA A 133 -14.82 8.43 2.78
CA ALA A 133 -15.97 9.29 3.07
C ALA A 133 -16.47 8.98 4.49
N PRO A 134 -17.24 9.89 5.11
CA PRO A 134 -17.76 9.63 6.44
C PRO A 134 -18.56 8.32 6.53
N ARG A 135 -18.42 7.64 7.65
CA ARG A 135 -19.12 6.39 7.95
C ARG A 135 -19.97 6.57 9.21
N PRO A 136 -21.08 5.83 9.34
CA PRO A 136 -21.86 5.87 10.58
C PRO A 136 -21.07 5.28 11.74
N ALA A 137 -21.38 5.76 12.96
CA ALA A 137 -20.64 5.38 14.16
C ALA A 137 -20.66 3.86 14.40
N GLU A 138 -21.76 3.19 14.08
CA GLU A 138 -21.92 1.74 14.25
C GLU A 138 -21.01 0.93 13.33
N SER A 139 -20.37 1.56 12.33
CA SER A 139 -19.42 0.86 11.47
C SER A 139 -18.20 0.31 12.24
N VAL A 140 -17.92 0.82 13.45
CA VAL A 140 -16.82 0.31 14.29
C VAL A 140 -17.22 -0.89 15.14
N ILE A 141 -18.52 -1.23 15.18
CA ILE A 141 -18.98 -2.34 16.00
C ILE A 141 -18.45 -3.67 15.41
N ASN A 142 -17.83 -4.46 16.24
CA ASN A 142 -17.33 -5.77 15.86
C ASN A 142 -18.45 -6.80 16.03
N ARG A 143 -18.93 -7.35 14.91
CA ARG A 143 -20.05 -8.30 14.90
C ARG A 143 -19.65 -9.71 14.54
#